data_5544414f6275d7897f83ee9950f8f88a
#
_entry.id   5544414f6275d7897f83ee9950f8f88a
#
_cell.length_a   1.000
_cell.length_b   1.000
_cell.length_c   1.000
_cell.angle_alpha   90.00
_cell.angle_beta   90.00
_cell.angle_gamma   90.00
#
_symmetry.space_group_name_H-M   'P 1'
#
loop_
_entity.id
_entity.type
_entity.pdbx_description
1 polymer ?
#
loop_
_entity_poly.entity_id
_entity_poly.type
_entity_poly.pdbx_seq_one_letter_code
_entity_poly.pdbx_strand_id
1 'polypeptide(L)'
;MKVQTKWFGEIEVSEDKIITFDKGIIGFEDWKKYTLVYDAEKEENISIIWLQAIDEPTLALPVMKPEFVYETYDPVVEDELLKSLGDDIQDDNIRVYCALTVPQDITKMTINLKAPIIVDFDTMKGIQLIADNSEYQVRSVSYTHLRA
;
A
#
# COMPACT_ATOMS: atom_id res chain seq x y z
N MET A 1 -0.24 -18.78 -9.79
CA MET A 1 -1.60 -18.62 -10.32
C MET A 1 -1.66 -17.41 -11.23
N LYS A 2 -2.53 -17.46 -12.22
CA LYS A 2 -2.69 -16.35 -13.14
C LYS A 2 -3.76 -15.39 -12.65
N VAL A 3 -3.44 -14.09 -12.64
CA VAL A 3 -4.34 -13.05 -12.18
C VAL A 3 -4.61 -12.08 -13.32
N GLN A 4 -5.87 -11.81 -13.57
CA GLN A 4 -6.27 -10.86 -14.60
C GLN A 4 -6.28 -9.46 -14.01
N THR A 5 -5.67 -8.51 -14.72
CA THR A 5 -5.67 -7.11 -14.30
C THR A 5 -6.02 -6.21 -15.48
N LYS A 6 -6.66 -5.08 -15.18
CA LYS A 6 -7.00 -4.10 -16.21
C LYS A 6 -5.77 -3.34 -16.70
N TRP A 7 -4.85 -3.05 -15.80
CA TRP A 7 -3.72 -2.14 -16.07
C TRP A 7 -2.44 -2.87 -16.49
N PHE A 8 -2.28 -4.14 -16.07
CA PHE A 8 -1.04 -4.90 -16.26
C PHE A 8 -1.26 -6.16 -17.08
N GLY A 9 -2.48 -6.39 -17.57
CA GLY A 9 -2.83 -7.61 -18.29
C GLY A 9 -2.85 -8.83 -17.38
N GLU A 10 -2.58 -9.99 -17.93
CA GLU A 10 -2.48 -11.22 -17.15
C GLU A 10 -1.11 -11.31 -16.52
N ILE A 11 -1.08 -11.43 -15.19
CA ILE A 11 0.17 -11.55 -14.44
C ILE A 11 0.22 -12.89 -13.72
N GLU A 12 1.43 -13.41 -13.53
CA GLU A 12 1.65 -14.62 -12.76
C GLU A 12 1.98 -14.24 -11.31
N VAL A 13 1.20 -14.77 -10.36
CA VAL A 13 1.35 -14.47 -8.94
C VAL A 13 1.54 -15.76 -8.17
N SER A 14 2.64 -15.87 -7.43
CA SER A 14 2.84 -17.01 -6.52
C SER A 14 1.96 -16.85 -5.30
N GLU A 15 1.44 -17.95 -4.75
CA GLU A 15 0.58 -17.89 -3.57
C GLU A 15 1.24 -17.21 -2.39
N ASP A 16 2.56 -17.34 -2.26
CA ASP A 16 3.32 -16.69 -1.19
C ASP A 16 3.48 -15.18 -1.37
N LYS A 17 2.99 -14.64 -2.48
CA LYS A 17 2.99 -13.19 -2.74
C LYS A 17 1.62 -12.55 -2.57
N ILE A 18 0.64 -13.32 -2.13
CA ILE A 18 -0.71 -12.81 -1.89
C ILE A 18 -0.80 -12.31 -0.47
N ILE A 19 -1.23 -11.06 -0.32
CA ILE A 19 -1.43 -10.41 0.98
C ILE A 19 -2.92 -10.45 1.30
N THR A 20 -3.27 -10.97 2.48
CA THR A 20 -4.66 -11.06 2.92
C THR A 20 -4.96 -9.94 3.91
N PHE A 21 -5.97 -9.14 3.59
CA PHE A 21 -6.49 -8.10 4.48
C PHE A 21 -7.81 -8.61 5.06
N ASP A 22 -7.78 -9.17 6.26
CA ASP A 22 -8.95 -9.79 6.87
C ASP A 22 -10.16 -8.85 6.94
N LYS A 23 -9.91 -7.57 7.09
CA LYS A 23 -10.96 -6.54 7.14
C LYS A 23 -11.09 -5.76 5.83
N GLY A 24 -10.36 -6.16 4.79
CA GLY A 24 -10.31 -5.44 3.53
C GLY A 24 -9.56 -4.11 3.67
N ILE A 25 -9.70 -3.28 2.63
CA ILE A 25 -9.13 -1.94 2.61
C ILE A 25 -10.29 -0.95 2.69
N ILE A 26 -10.11 0.16 3.38
CA ILE A 26 -11.15 1.17 3.57
C ILE A 26 -11.72 1.60 2.22
N GLY A 27 -13.02 1.43 2.04
CA GLY A 27 -13.69 1.69 0.78
C GLY A 27 -13.79 0.49 -0.15
N PHE A 28 -13.04 -0.60 0.14
CA PHE A 28 -12.97 -1.80 -0.71
C PHE A 28 -13.02 -3.07 0.13
N GLU A 29 -13.88 -3.09 1.14
CA GLU A 29 -13.95 -4.17 2.13
C GLU A 29 -14.36 -5.52 1.57
N ASP A 30 -14.98 -5.54 0.37
CA ASP A 30 -15.43 -6.79 -0.25
C ASP A 30 -14.26 -7.63 -0.81
N TRP A 31 -13.11 -7.00 -1.03
CA TRP A 31 -11.95 -7.70 -1.58
C TRP A 31 -10.88 -7.80 -0.50
N LYS A 32 -10.40 -9.03 -0.26
CA LYS A 32 -9.50 -9.33 0.85
C LYS A 32 -8.09 -9.67 0.40
N LYS A 33 -7.91 -10.10 -0.85
CA LYS A 33 -6.62 -10.59 -1.34
C LYS A 33 -6.03 -9.67 -2.37
N TYR A 34 -4.75 -9.32 -2.16
CA TYR A 34 -4.02 -8.38 -3.02
C TYR A 34 -2.61 -8.88 -3.25
N THR A 35 -1.96 -8.34 -4.27
CA THR A 35 -0.53 -8.51 -4.48
C THR A 35 0.09 -7.17 -4.87
N LEU A 36 1.39 -7.02 -4.61
CA LEU A 36 2.10 -5.81 -5.00
C LEU A 36 2.66 -5.98 -6.40
N VAL A 37 2.43 -4.99 -7.25
CA VAL A 37 2.92 -4.97 -8.63
C VAL A 37 3.87 -3.78 -8.77
N TYR A 38 5.08 -4.05 -9.22
CA TYR A 38 6.11 -3.05 -9.45
C TYR A 38 6.25 -2.83 -10.95
N ASP A 39 6.42 -1.58 -11.36
CA ASP A 39 6.70 -1.26 -12.75
C ASP A 39 8.21 -1.36 -12.98
N ALA A 40 8.65 -2.49 -13.50
CA ALA A 40 10.07 -2.77 -13.70
C ALA A 40 10.77 -1.81 -14.64
N GLU A 41 10.04 -1.24 -15.61
CA GLU A 41 10.64 -0.29 -16.56
C GLU A 41 11.01 1.03 -15.92
N LYS A 42 10.42 1.32 -14.77
CA LYS A 42 10.59 2.61 -14.10
C LYS A 42 11.20 2.46 -12.71
N GLU A 43 11.73 1.30 -12.37
CA GLU A 43 12.19 1.00 -11.01
C GLU A 43 13.23 1.99 -10.47
N GLU A 44 14.05 2.60 -11.33
CA GLU A 44 15.06 3.55 -10.90
C GLU A 44 14.48 4.89 -10.44
N ASN A 45 13.29 5.23 -10.93
CA ASN A 45 12.69 6.55 -10.71
C ASN A 45 11.36 6.48 -9.99
N ILE A 46 10.94 5.28 -9.60
CA ILE A 46 9.58 5.13 -9.10
C ILE A 46 9.50 4.82 -7.65
N SER A 47 8.72 5.64 -7.01
CA SER A 47 8.25 5.43 -5.67
C SER A 47 6.85 4.81 -5.62
N ILE A 48 6.19 4.67 -6.77
CA ILE A 48 4.81 4.17 -6.84
C ILE A 48 4.79 2.67 -7.05
N ILE A 49 4.03 1.98 -6.21
CA ILE A 49 3.79 0.54 -6.26
C ILE A 49 2.28 0.37 -6.38
N TRP A 50 1.83 -0.68 -7.07
CA TRP A 50 0.40 -0.93 -7.25
C TRP A 50 -0.03 -2.11 -6.38
N LEU A 51 -1.07 -1.90 -5.58
CA LEU A 51 -1.68 -2.94 -4.78
C LEU A 51 -2.88 -3.46 -5.56
N GLN A 52 -2.68 -4.58 -6.24
CA GLN A 52 -3.67 -5.17 -7.16
C GLN A 52 -4.53 -6.19 -6.46
N ALA A 53 -5.85 -6.03 -6.53
CA ALA A 53 -6.78 -7.03 -6.02
C ALA A 53 -6.71 -8.30 -6.88
N ILE A 54 -6.74 -9.45 -6.21
CA ILE A 54 -6.65 -10.74 -6.90
C ILE A 54 -7.97 -11.07 -7.61
N ASP A 55 -9.09 -10.76 -6.97
CA ASP A 55 -10.42 -11.16 -7.45
C ASP A 55 -11.17 -10.06 -8.20
N GLU A 56 -10.54 -8.89 -8.37
CA GLU A 56 -11.16 -7.78 -9.11
C GLU A 56 -10.14 -7.12 -10.04
N PRO A 57 -10.18 -7.43 -11.34
CA PRO A 57 -9.19 -6.91 -12.29
C PRO A 57 -9.10 -5.39 -12.37
N THR A 58 -10.18 -4.68 -12.10
CA THR A 58 -10.20 -3.21 -12.20
C THR A 58 -9.70 -2.51 -10.95
N LEU A 59 -9.45 -3.24 -9.86
CA LEU A 59 -9.06 -2.65 -8.59
C LEU A 59 -7.55 -2.76 -8.38
N ALA A 60 -6.86 -1.66 -8.60
CA ALA A 60 -5.43 -1.51 -8.31
C ALA A 60 -5.23 -0.16 -7.66
N LEU A 61 -4.68 -0.17 -6.45
CA LEU A 61 -4.47 1.04 -5.65
C LEU A 61 -3.01 1.46 -5.75
N PRO A 62 -2.73 2.69 -6.20
CA PRO A 62 -1.35 3.19 -6.16
C PRO A 62 -0.98 3.50 -4.72
N VAL A 63 0.18 3.00 -4.29
CA VAL A 63 0.70 3.22 -2.94
C VAL A 63 2.16 3.64 -3.03
N MET A 64 2.66 4.22 -1.96
CA MET A 64 4.03 4.68 -1.88
C MET A 64 4.53 4.49 -0.46
N LYS A 65 5.82 4.25 -0.31
CA LYS A 65 6.45 4.27 1.01
C LYS A 65 6.43 5.71 1.50
N PRO A 66 5.84 5.99 2.67
CA PRO A 66 5.67 7.38 3.13
C PRO A 66 6.98 8.12 3.38
N GLU A 67 8.08 7.41 3.61
CA GLU A 67 9.39 8.01 3.84
C GLU A 67 9.88 8.86 2.66
N PHE A 68 9.41 8.59 1.45
CA PHE A 68 9.77 9.39 0.28
C PHE A 68 9.18 10.80 0.33
N VAL A 69 8.13 11.00 1.12
CA VAL A 69 7.45 12.29 1.25
C VAL A 69 7.64 12.90 2.63
N TYR A 70 7.73 12.04 3.65
CA TYR A 70 7.83 12.46 5.04
C TYR A 70 8.84 11.55 5.73
N GLU A 71 10.11 11.95 5.77
CA GLU A 71 11.22 11.12 6.24
C GLU A 71 11.05 10.57 7.63
N THR A 72 10.41 11.32 8.51
CA THR A 72 10.22 10.93 9.91
C THR A 72 8.83 10.36 10.18
N TYR A 73 8.18 9.83 9.16
CA TYR A 73 6.84 9.26 9.30
C TYR A 73 6.84 8.11 10.31
N ASP A 74 6.06 8.28 11.37
CA ASP A 74 5.97 7.30 12.45
C ASP A 74 4.53 7.29 12.97
N PRO A 75 3.63 6.55 12.30
CA PRO A 75 2.22 6.57 12.66
C PRO A 75 1.97 5.88 13.99
N VAL A 76 1.18 6.52 14.84
CA VAL A 76 0.72 5.95 16.09
C VAL A 76 -0.61 5.26 15.83
N VAL A 77 -0.65 3.95 16.04
CA VAL A 77 -1.85 3.14 15.83
C VAL A 77 -2.10 2.28 17.07
N GLU A 78 -3.33 1.81 17.21
CA GLU A 78 -3.67 0.96 18.36
C GLU A 78 -3.03 -0.42 18.21
N ASP A 79 -2.30 -0.85 19.24
CA ASP A 79 -1.62 -2.15 19.22
C ASP A 79 -2.57 -3.33 19.04
N GLU A 80 -3.77 -3.23 19.59
CA GLU A 80 -4.76 -4.31 19.47
C GLU A 80 -5.17 -4.55 18.02
N LEU A 81 -5.20 -3.49 17.23
CA LEU A 81 -5.56 -3.61 15.82
C LEU A 81 -4.45 -4.29 15.01
N LEU A 82 -3.20 -4.16 15.46
CA LEU A 82 -2.06 -4.82 14.81
C LEU A 82 -2.04 -6.33 15.03
N LYS A 83 -2.76 -6.83 16.03
CA LYS A 83 -2.81 -8.27 16.32
C LYS A 83 -3.43 -9.08 15.19
N SER A 84 -4.20 -8.44 14.31
CA SER A 84 -4.74 -9.12 13.14
C SER A 84 -3.65 -9.57 12.16
N LEU A 85 -2.45 -9.00 12.26
CA LEU A 85 -1.31 -9.38 11.44
C LEU A 85 -0.61 -10.65 11.96
N GLY A 86 -0.80 -10.96 13.25
CA GLY A 86 -0.20 -12.12 13.88
C GLY A 86 0.17 -11.82 15.33
N ASP A 87 0.39 -12.88 16.12
CA ASP A 87 0.69 -12.73 17.54
C ASP A 87 2.18 -12.38 17.80
N ASP A 88 3.04 -12.72 16.84
CA ASP A 88 4.47 -12.53 16.99
C ASP A 88 5.01 -11.69 15.83
N ILE A 89 4.76 -10.37 15.92
CA ILE A 89 5.13 -9.43 14.88
C ILE A 89 6.60 -9.07 15.01
N GLN A 90 7.35 -9.25 13.91
CA GLN A 90 8.76 -8.87 13.84
C GLN A 90 8.87 -7.58 13.01
N ASP A 91 9.42 -6.53 13.61
CA ASP A 91 9.55 -5.23 12.94
C ASP A 91 10.30 -5.28 11.61
N ASP A 92 11.27 -6.19 11.49
CA ASP A 92 12.08 -6.30 10.28
C ASP A 92 11.27 -6.67 9.04
N ASN A 93 10.13 -7.33 9.23
CA ASN A 93 9.29 -7.80 8.13
C ASN A 93 8.02 -6.99 7.94
N ILE A 94 7.86 -5.92 8.72
CA ILE A 94 6.74 -5.02 8.60
C ILE A 94 7.10 -3.90 7.62
N ARG A 95 6.19 -3.60 6.71
CA ARG A 95 6.34 -2.47 5.78
C ARG A 95 5.07 -1.62 5.81
N VAL A 96 5.25 -0.33 5.67
CA VAL A 96 4.16 0.64 5.70
C VAL A 96 4.06 1.31 4.34
N TYR A 97 2.83 1.39 3.83
CA TYR A 97 2.53 2.05 2.57
C TYR A 97 1.39 3.03 2.79
N CYS A 98 1.33 4.07 1.98
CA CYS A 98 0.22 5.01 2.00
C CYS A 98 -0.37 5.14 0.61
N ALA A 99 -1.70 5.19 0.55
CA ALA A 99 -2.40 5.29 -0.72
C ALA A 99 -2.18 6.65 -1.37
N LEU A 100 -2.10 6.65 -2.68
CA LEU A 100 -1.96 7.85 -3.50
C LEU A 100 -3.25 8.13 -4.24
N THR A 101 -3.50 9.41 -4.51
CA THR A 101 -4.48 9.83 -5.50
C THR A 101 -3.70 10.39 -6.67
N VAL A 102 -3.83 9.77 -7.84
CA VAL A 102 -3.05 10.13 -9.03
C VAL A 102 -4.01 10.70 -10.07
N PRO A 103 -4.18 12.04 -10.12
CA PRO A 103 -5.04 12.67 -11.12
C PRO A 103 -4.34 12.74 -12.48
N GLN A 104 -5.07 13.22 -13.50
CA GLN A 104 -4.47 13.41 -14.82
C GLN A 104 -3.28 14.36 -14.77
N ASP A 105 -3.40 15.41 -13.97
CA ASP A 105 -2.27 16.31 -13.71
C ASP A 105 -1.45 15.75 -12.56
N ILE A 106 -0.35 15.08 -12.87
CA ILE A 106 0.49 14.41 -11.88
C ILE A 106 1.06 15.36 -10.83
N THR A 107 1.14 16.66 -11.15
CA THR A 107 1.63 17.64 -10.18
C THR A 107 0.66 17.86 -9.02
N LYS A 108 -0.57 17.37 -9.16
CA LYS A 108 -1.59 17.46 -8.11
C LYS A 108 -1.77 16.16 -7.34
N MET A 109 -0.86 15.23 -7.50
CA MET A 109 -0.91 13.95 -6.78
C MET A 109 -0.85 14.18 -5.28
N THR A 110 -1.61 13.38 -4.53
CA THR A 110 -1.61 13.43 -3.06
C THR A 110 -1.36 12.06 -2.47
N ILE A 111 -0.85 12.05 -1.24
CA ILE A 111 -0.62 10.82 -0.45
C ILE A 111 -1.43 10.92 0.84
N ASN A 112 -2.06 9.81 1.22
CA ASN A 112 -2.86 9.76 2.44
C ASN A 112 -2.00 9.23 3.60
N LEU A 113 -1.41 10.14 4.36
CA LEU A 113 -0.61 9.80 5.53
C LEU A 113 -1.47 9.45 6.76
N LYS A 114 -2.77 9.74 6.69
CA LYS A 114 -3.69 9.53 7.80
C LYS A 114 -4.08 8.06 7.96
N ALA A 115 -4.06 7.29 6.89
CA ALA A 115 -4.55 5.91 6.90
C ALA A 115 -3.50 4.95 6.32
N PRO A 116 -2.41 4.67 7.07
CA PRO A 116 -1.36 3.79 6.58
C PRO A 116 -1.84 2.37 6.36
N ILE A 117 -1.27 1.72 5.35
CA ILE A 117 -1.48 0.31 5.05
C ILE A 117 -0.24 -0.42 5.55
N ILE A 118 -0.44 -1.31 6.50
CA ILE A 118 0.65 -2.03 7.17
C ILE A 118 0.63 -3.48 6.73
N VAL A 119 1.77 -3.98 6.25
CA VAL A 119 1.89 -5.35 5.75
C VAL A 119 2.98 -6.07 6.51
N ASP A 120 2.66 -7.27 7.01
CA ASP A 120 3.61 -8.18 7.61
C ASP A 120 3.98 -9.25 6.57
N PHE A 121 5.22 -9.23 6.10
CA PHE A 121 5.67 -10.15 5.05
C PHE A 121 6.03 -11.54 5.58
N ASP A 122 6.03 -11.75 6.90
CA ASP A 122 6.14 -13.09 7.48
C ASP A 122 4.83 -13.85 7.38
N THR A 123 3.73 -13.20 7.73
CA THR A 123 2.41 -13.82 7.74
C THR A 123 1.64 -13.59 6.46
N MET A 124 2.11 -12.67 5.62
CA MET A 124 1.44 -12.20 4.40
C MET A 124 0.04 -11.68 4.70
N LYS A 125 -0.07 -10.94 5.79
CA LYS A 125 -1.29 -10.25 6.18
C LYS A 125 -1.09 -8.76 6.21
N GLY A 126 -2.15 -8.02 5.87
CA GLY A 126 -2.13 -6.58 5.88
C GLY A 126 -3.33 -6.00 6.60
N ILE A 127 -3.21 -4.75 7.01
CA ILE A 127 -4.29 -4.00 7.63
C ILE A 127 -4.13 -2.53 7.31
N GLN A 128 -5.24 -1.84 7.10
CA GLN A 128 -5.23 -0.39 6.98
C GLN A 128 -5.82 0.20 8.25
N LEU A 129 -5.09 1.10 8.88
CA LEU A 129 -5.49 1.72 10.13
C LEU A 129 -5.53 3.23 9.99
N ILE A 130 -6.15 3.89 10.96
CA ILE A 130 -6.13 5.35 11.04
C ILE A 130 -5.07 5.74 12.06
N ALA A 131 -4.10 6.56 11.65
CA ALA A 131 -3.06 7.05 12.54
C ALA A 131 -3.63 8.07 13.53
N ASP A 132 -3.21 7.98 14.79
CA ASP A 132 -3.66 8.89 15.84
C ASP A 132 -2.95 10.24 15.79
N ASN A 133 -1.84 10.34 15.06
CA ASN A 133 -1.09 11.56 14.91
C ASN A 133 -1.90 12.64 14.18
N SER A 134 -2.13 13.77 14.82
CA SER A 134 -2.92 14.86 14.23
C SER A 134 -2.21 15.52 13.04
N GLU A 135 -0.87 15.45 12.99
CA GLU A 135 -0.08 16.03 11.91
C GLU A 135 -0.14 15.22 10.61
N TYR A 136 -0.58 13.98 10.66
CA TYR A 136 -0.66 13.15 9.46
C TYR A 136 -2.02 13.29 8.79
N GLN A 137 -2.01 13.89 7.62
CA GLN A 137 -3.19 14.19 6.82
C GLN A 137 -2.91 13.81 5.36
N VAL A 138 -3.84 14.08 4.49
CA VAL A 138 -3.61 13.98 3.05
C VAL A 138 -2.67 15.13 2.67
N ARG A 139 -1.59 14.79 1.96
CA ARG A 139 -0.53 15.75 1.64
C ARG A 139 -0.19 15.69 0.15
N SER A 140 0.11 16.85 -0.42
CA SER A 140 0.58 16.92 -1.80
C SER A 140 1.95 16.27 -1.95
N VAL A 141 2.14 15.55 -3.05
CA VAL A 141 3.41 14.92 -3.37
C VAL A 141 4.10 15.79 -4.42
N SER A 142 5.29 16.29 -4.08
CA SER A 142 6.06 17.07 -5.03
C SER A 142 6.55 16.18 -6.17
N TYR A 143 6.50 16.69 -7.40
CA TYR A 143 7.01 15.97 -8.56
C TYR A 143 8.49 15.55 -8.37
N THR A 144 9.27 16.37 -7.67
CA THR A 144 10.67 16.04 -7.39
C THR A 144 10.84 14.81 -6.52
N HIS A 145 9.86 14.49 -5.67
CA HIS A 145 9.90 13.28 -4.84
C HIS A 145 9.85 12.01 -5.69
N LEU A 146 9.20 12.08 -6.86
CA LEU A 146 9.05 10.91 -7.74
C LEU A 146 10.33 10.60 -8.50
N ARG A 147 11.27 11.54 -8.54
CA ARG A 147 12.52 11.42 -9.28
C ARG A 147 13.75 11.24 -8.37
N ALA A 148 13.53 11.16 -7.11
CA ALA A 148 14.62 11.04 -6.14
C ALA A 148 15.42 9.77 -6.30
#